data_7a11c82427a5536453762e273bc09f41
#
_entry.id   7a11c82427a5536453762e273bc09f41
#
_cell.length_a   1.000
_cell.length_b   1.000
_cell.length_c   1.000
_cell.angle_alpha   90.00
_cell.angle_beta   90.00
_cell.angle_gamma   90.00
#
_symmetry.space_group_name_H-M   'P 1'
#
loop_
_entity.id
_entity.type
_entity.pdbx_description
1 polymer ?
#
loop_
_entity_poly.entity_id
_entity_poly.type
_entity_poly.pdbx_seq_one_letter_code
_entity_poly.pdbx_strand_id
1 'polypeptide(L)'
;MHDPLIPFEPVFSPQGPTLLVAVRQSEVIRETPRHHHSCGQLIGAIRGLLTVDGGDCRWVVPATHAVWIPPGVPHGLRSHGPYSGWSVYVSAKACGELPDKPSVLSMTNLLREAITRAAAWQGVELNASQKRLAGVILDEIGSLPRVNLGLPMPQDSRLLRIAQALSANPDDGRRLEEWAAWAGMSSRTLTRRFRAETGFSFNEWRQRIRLLRALELLAAGKPVTAIALDLGYDNVSAFIGLFRRMFGTTPGRYKI
;
A
#
# COMPACT_ATOMS: atom_id res chain seq x y z
N MET A 1 -8.39 -15.49 -14.99
CA MET A 1 -7.71 -14.98 -16.20
C MET A 1 -6.74 -13.90 -15.72
N HIS A 2 -5.43 -14.20 -15.70
CA HIS A 2 -4.40 -13.20 -15.38
C HIS A 2 -4.34 -12.23 -16.54
N ASP A 3 -4.83 -11.02 -16.33
CA ASP A 3 -4.59 -9.90 -17.22
C ASP A 3 -3.46 -9.09 -16.60
N PRO A 4 -2.18 -9.36 -16.95
CA PRO A 4 -1.07 -8.56 -16.48
C PRO A 4 -1.27 -7.13 -16.97
N LEU A 5 -0.98 -6.16 -16.09
CA LEU A 5 -1.07 -4.73 -16.44
C LEU A 5 -0.25 -4.39 -17.69
N ILE A 6 0.74 -5.23 -18.01
CA ILE A 6 1.61 -5.12 -19.20
C ILE A 6 1.90 -6.53 -19.73
N PRO A 7 2.03 -6.72 -21.06
CA PRO A 7 2.67 -7.92 -21.60
C PRO A 7 4.06 -8.06 -20.97
N PHE A 8 4.33 -9.17 -20.31
CA PHE A 8 5.50 -9.39 -19.47
C PHE A 8 6.85 -9.32 -20.20
N GLU A 9 6.89 -9.61 -21.49
CA GLU A 9 8.14 -9.80 -22.24
C GLU A 9 9.06 -8.56 -22.33
N PRO A 10 8.59 -7.33 -22.61
CA PRO A 10 9.51 -6.19 -22.75
C PRO A 10 10.12 -5.70 -21.44
N VAL A 11 9.40 -5.85 -20.31
CA VAL A 11 9.80 -5.30 -19.01
C VAL A 11 10.82 -6.18 -18.32
N PHE A 12 10.78 -7.48 -18.59
CA PHE A 12 11.62 -8.50 -17.94
C PHE A 12 12.86 -8.85 -18.75
N SER A 13 12.97 -8.35 -19.99
CA SER A 13 14.16 -8.55 -20.80
C SER A 13 15.36 -7.77 -20.25
N PRO A 14 16.57 -8.35 -20.21
CA PRO A 14 17.81 -7.61 -19.89
C PRO A 14 18.06 -6.42 -20.83
N GLN A 15 17.46 -6.42 -22.01
CA GLN A 15 17.51 -5.34 -23.02
C GLN A 15 16.27 -4.44 -22.98
N GLY A 16 15.34 -4.66 -22.06
CA GLY A 16 14.14 -3.85 -21.88
C GLY A 16 14.42 -2.40 -21.48
N PRO A 17 13.40 -1.52 -21.52
CA PRO A 17 13.57 -0.11 -21.17
C PRO A 17 13.95 0.03 -19.70
N THR A 18 14.74 1.07 -19.39
CA THR A 18 15.11 1.42 -18.00
C THR A 18 13.86 1.62 -17.13
N LEU A 19 12.81 2.21 -17.71
CA LEU A 19 11.56 2.52 -17.05
C LEU A 19 10.40 2.40 -18.04
N LEU A 20 9.28 1.84 -17.54
CA LEU A 20 8.03 1.75 -18.28
C LEU A 20 6.87 2.11 -17.36
N VAL A 21 5.93 2.92 -17.85
CA VAL A 21 4.75 3.33 -17.09
C VAL A 21 3.49 2.71 -17.72
N ALA A 22 2.69 2.05 -16.89
CA ALA A 22 1.36 1.57 -17.26
C ALA A 22 0.29 2.33 -16.48
N VAL A 23 -0.74 2.80 -17.16
CA VAL A 23 -1.92 3.42 -16.56
C VAL A 23 -3.11 2.47 -16.70
N ARG A 24 -3.90 2.36 -15.65
CA ARG A 24 -5.11 1.54 -15.64
C ARG A 24 -6.28 2.29 -15.04
N GLN A 25 -7.43 2.14 -15.66
CA GLN A 25 -8.72 2.59 -15.14
C GLN A 25 -9.68 1.41 -15.04
N SER A 26 -10.51 1.40 -14.01
CA SER A 26 -11.54 0.39 -13.83
C SER A 26 -12.71 0.99 -13.07
N GLU A 27 -13.93 0.71 -13.53
CA GLU A 27 -15.17 1.09 -12.84
C GLU A 27 -15.60 0.04 -11.82
N VAL A 28 -14.96 -1.11 -11.79
CA VAL A 28 -15.23 -2.21 -10.86
C VAL A 28 -14.01 -2.50 -9.99
N ILE A 29 -14.25 -3.16 -8.86
CA ILE A 29 -13.16 -3.67 -8.01
C ILE A 29 -12.28 -4.59 -8.84
N ARG A 30 -10.98 -4.34 -8.79
CA ARG A 30 -9.97 -5.15 -9.45
C ARG A 30 -9.02 -5.75 -8.43
N GLU A 31 -8.67 -6.99 -8.66
CA GLU A 31 -7.70 -7.71 -7.84
C GLU A 31 -6.62 -8.33 -8.75
N THR A 32 -5.36 -8.10 -8.39
CA THR A 32 -4.20 -8.77 -8.97
C THR A 32 -3.67 -9.73 -7.92
N PRO A 33 -3.74 -11.04 -8.15
CA PRO A 33 -3.23 -12.04 -7.21
C PRO A 33 -1.74 -11.86 -6.90
N ARG A 34 -1.29 -12.45 -5.81
CA ARG A 34 0.11 -12.40 -5.40
C ARG A 34 1.01 -13.03 -6.47
N HIS A 35 1.99 -12.27 -6.93
CA HIS A 35 2.98 -12.62 -7.94
C HIS A 35 4.30 -11.92 -7.64
N HIS A 36 5.34 -12.22 -8.39
CA HIS A 36 6.64 -11.54 -8.33
C HIS A 36 7.23 -11.40 -9.73
N HIS A 37 8.14 -10.47 -9.89
CA HIS A 37 8.86 -10.23 -11.15
C HIS A 37 10.25 -9.65 -10.88
N SER A 38 11.12 -9.67 -11.89
CA SER A 38 12.53 -9.25 -11.79
C SER A 38 12.76 -7.74 -11.81
N CYS A 39 11.75 -6.93 -12.12
CA CYS A 39 11.83 -5.48 -12.07
C CYS A 39 11.31 -4.92 -10.74
N GLY A 40 11.76 -3.70 -10.37
CA GLY A 40 11.13 -2.93 -9.31
C GLY A 40 9.83 -2.33 -9.80
N GLN A 41 8.88 -2.07 -8.90
CA GLN A 41 7.58 -1.47 -9.24
C GLN A 41 7.19 -0.39 -8.24
N LEU A 42 6.89 0.81 -8.74
CA LEU A 42 6.20 1.84 -7.97
C LEU A 42 4.73 1.83 -8.36
N ILE A 43 3.85 1.70 -7.37
CA ILE A 43 2.39 1.57 -7.57
C ILE A 43 1.69 2.74 -6.90
N GLY A 44 0.83 3.43 -7.62
CA GLY A 44 0.04 4.53 -7.08
C GLY A 44 -1.32 4.69 -7.73
N ALA A 45 -2.16 5.52 -7.09
CA ALA A 45 -3.46 5.90 -7.60
C ALA A 45 -3.46 7.38 -8.04
N ILE A 46 -4.23 7.69 -9.08
CA ILE A 46 -4.61 9.06 -9.46
C ILE A 46 -5.92 9.40 -8.76
N ARG A 47 -6.84 8.41 -8.72
CA ARG A 47 -8.14 8.49 -8.09
C ARG A 47 -8.51 7.13 -7.51
N GLY A 48 -9.19 7.13 -6.37
CA GLY A 48 -9.59 5.91 -5.67
C GLY A 48 -8.51 5.41 -4.71
N LEU A 49 -8.69 4.21 -4.20
CA LEU A 49 -7.87 3.62 -3.17
C LEU A 49 -7.38 2.24 -3.59
N LEU A 50 -6.12 1.96 -3.34
CA LEU A 50 -5.51 0.65 -3.54
C LEU A 50 -5.04 0.06 -2.22
N THR A 51 -5.22 -1.24 -2.04
CA THR A 51 -4.46 -2.03 -1.06
C THR A 51 -3.38 -2.80 -1.80
N VAL A 52 -2.16 -2.71 -1.31
CA VAL A 52 -1.00 -3.47 -1.82
C VAL A 52 -0.53 -4.38 -0.71
N ASP A 53 -0.49 -5.69 -0.96
CA ASP A 53 0.14 -6.67 -0.10
C ASP A 53 1.52 -7.00 -0.67
N GLY A 54 2.60 -6.78 0.09
CA GLY A 54 3.96 -7.02 -0.40
C GLY A 54 4.91 -7.40 0.73
N GLY A 55 5.70 -8.47 0.51
CA GLY A 55 6.52 -9.03 1.60
C GLY A 55 5.63 -9.44 2.77
N ASP A 56 5.97 -8.96 3.96
CA ASP A 56 5.24 -9.19 5.22
C ASP A 56 4.42 -7.96 5.65
N CYS A 57 4.02 -7.11 4.72
CA CYS A 57 3.32 -5.87 5.02
C CYS A 57 2.14 -5.64 4.07
N ARG A 58 1.11 -5.00 4.62
CA ARG A 58 -0.04 -4.49 3.86
C ARG A 58 -0.04 -2.98 3.91
N TRP A 59 -0.28 -2.35 2.77
CA TRP A 59 -0.42 -0.90 2.64
C TRP A 59 -1.75 -0.54 2.01
N VAL A 60 -2.42 0.44 2.57
CA VAL A 60 -3.56 1.10 1.94
C VAL A 60 -3.05 2.42 1.37
N VAL A 61 -3.15 2.57 0.06
CA VAL A 61 -2.46 3.59 -0.73
C VAL A 61 -3.47 4.56 -1.33
N PRO A 62 -3.66 5.74 -0.74
CA PRO A 62 -4.45 6.81 -1.34
C PRO A 62 -3.65 7.53 -2.43
N ALA A 63 -4.33 8.36 -3.23
CA ALA A 63 -3.72 9.09 -4.35
C ALA A 63 -2.56 10.04 -3.96
N THR A 64 -2.39 10.33 -2.68
CA THR A 64 -1.29 11.15 -2.15
C THR A 64 0.00 10.37 -1.90
N HIS A 65 -0.02 9.05 -2.05
CA HIS A 65 1.10 8.16 -1.76
C HIS A 65 1.29 7.12 -2.86
N ALA A 66 2.46 6.50 -2.86
CA ALA A 66 2.76 5.35 -3.71
C ALA A 66 3.55 4.30 -2.92
N VAL A 67 3.45 3.05 -3.34
CA VAL A 67 4.25 1.95 -2.75
C VAL A 67 5.34 1.56 -3.73
N TRP A 68 6.57 1.56 -3.26
CA TRP A 68 7.71 0.96 -3.93
C TRP A 68 7.84 -0.50 -3.54
N ILE A 69 7.93 -1.38 -4.52
CA ILE A 69 8.20 -2.82 -4.37
C ILE A 69 9.51 -3.13 -5.10
N PRO A 70 10.55 -3.59 -4.39
CA PRO A 70 11.83 -3.97 -5.00
C PRO A 70 11.68 -5.22 -5.89
N PRO A 71 12.66 -5.47 -6.79
CA PRO A 71 12.71 -6.68 -7.60
C PRO A 71 12.59 -7.96 -6.78
N GLY A 72 11.83 -8.94 -7.28
CA GLY A 72 11.69 -10.27 -6.68
C GLY A 72 10.77 -10.34 -5.47
N VAL A 73 10.27 -9.23 -4.93
CA VAL A 73 9.37 -9.24 -3.77
C VAL A 73 7.96 -9.66 -4.18
N PRO A 74 7.42 -10.75 -3.62
CA PRO A 74 6.06 -11.18 -3.90
C PRO A 74 5.03 -10.15 -3.43
N HIS A 75 4.12 -9.76 -4.32
CA HIS A 75 3.11 -8.75 -4.03
C HIS A 75 1.82 -8.96 -4.81
N GLY A 76 0.74 -8.39 -4.32
CA GLY A 76 -0.56 -8.35 -4.96
C GLY A 76 -1.24 -7.01 -4.70
N LEU A 77 -2.29 -6.70 -5.42
CA LEU A 77 -3.03 -5.46 -5.21
C LEU A 77 -4.53 -5.64 -5.38
N ARG A 78 -5.30 -4.79 -4.68
CA ARG A 78 -6.75 -4.71 -4.80
C ARG A 78 -7.21 -3.26 -4.80
N SER A 79 -8.15 -2.90 -5.70
CA SER A 79 -8.84 -1.62 -5.64
C SER A 79 -10.09 -1.69 -4.76
N HIS A 80 -10.49 -0.55 -4.19
CA HIS A 80 -11.69 -0.40 -3.37
C HIS A 80 -12.72 0.47 -4.10
N GLY A 81 -13.37 -0.12 -5.10
CA GLY A 81 -14.31 0.56 -6.01
C GLY A 81 -13.65 1.06 -7.29
N PRO A 82 -14.29 2.01 -8.00
CA PRO A 82 -13.73 2.64 -9.20
C PRO A 82 -12.39 3.29 -8.90
N TYR A 83 -11.41 3.09 -9.79
CA TYR A 83 -10.09 3.66 -9.62
C TYR A 83 -9.44 4.02 -10.95
N SER A 84 -8.52 4.97 -10.89
CA SER A 84 -7.51 5.23 -11.90
C SER A 84 -6.14 5.16 -11.21
N GLY A 85 -5.26 4.33 -11.72
CA GLY A 85 -3.94 4.09 -11.12
C GLY A 85 -2.87 3.89 -12.16
N TRP A 86 -1.64 3.85 -11.70
CA TRP A 86 -0.46 3.65 -12.53
C TRP A 86 0.55 2.74 -11.82
N SER A 87 1.37 2.11 -12.63
CA SER A 87 2.55 1.37 -12.20
C SER A 87 3.75 1.83 -13.00
N VAL A 88 4.83 2.18 -12.31
CA VAL A 88 6.13 2.43 -12.92
C VAL A 88 6.99 1.20 -12.69
N TYR A 89 7.34 0.51 -13.76
CA TYR A 89 8.26 -0.62 -13.72
C TYR A 89 9.67 -0.13 -14.00
N VAL A 90 10.60 -0.53 -13.14
CA VAL A 90 12.01 -0.15 -13.20
C VAL A 90 12.84 -1.40 -13.45
N SER A 91 13.67 -1.40 -14.48
CA SER A 91 14.53 -2.54 -14.78
C SER A 91 15.45 -2.87 -13.59
N ALA A 92 15.75 -4.16 -13.38
CA ALA A 92 16.62 -4.58 -12.27
C ALA A 92 17.96 -3.85 -12.25
N LYS A 93 18.52 -3.53 -13.43
CA LYS A 93 19.78 -2.78 -13.57
C LYS A 93 19.70 -1.35 -13.02
N ALA A 94 18.53 -0.73 -13.07
CA ALA A 94 18.31 0.63 -12.59
C ALA A 94 17.85 0.70 -11.12
N CYS A 95 17.67 -0.45 -10.47
CA CYS A 95 17.23 -0.51 -9.07
C CYS A 95 18.38 -0.42 -8.05
N GLY A 96 19.65 -0.38 -8.47
CA GLY A 96 20.80 -0.51 -7.56
C GLY A 96 20.87 0.54 -6.44
N GLU A 97 20.40 1.76 -6.69
CA GLU A 97 20.38 2.85 -5.70
C GLU A 97 18.98 3.07 -5.10
N LEU A 98 17.97 2.30 -5.52
CA LEU A 98 16.61 2.39 -5.01
C LEU A 98 16.46 1.56 -3.73
N PRO A 99 15.41 1.83 -2.92
CA PRO A 99 15.18 1.09 -1.69
C PRO A 99 15.14 -0.44 -1.89
N ASP A 100 15.88 -1.17 -1.06
CA ASP A 100 15.95 -2.64 -1.06
C ASP A 100 14.76 -3.31 -0.37
N LYS A 101 13.90 -2.52 0.29
CA LYS A 101 12.69 -2.98 0.99
C LYS A 101 11.46 -2.26 0.50
N PRO A 102 10.29 -2.94 0.50
CA PRO A 102 9.03 -2.29 0.21
C PRO A 102 8.81 -1.08 1.12
N SER A 103 8.36 0.03 0.54
CA SER A 103 8.17 1.27 1.29
C SER A 103 7.08 2.14 0.68
N VAL A 104 6.39 2.93 1.53
CA VAL A 104 5.45 3.95 1.09
C VAL A 104 6.18 5.27 0.94
N LEU A 105 5.96 5.94 -0.17
CA LEU A 105 6.52 7.25 -0.51
C LEU A 105 5.40 8.28 -0.56
N SER A 106 5.65 9.49 -0.03
CA SER A 106 4.76 10.63 -0.25
C SER A 106 4.96 11.14 -1.67
N MET A 107 3.86 11.26 -2.43
CA MET A 107 3.92 11.75 -3.81
C MET A 107 4.16 13.26 -3.86
N THR A 108 5.24 13.68 -4.52
CA THR A 108 5.45 15.07 -4.91
C THR A 108 4.68 15.40 -6.20
N ASN A 109 4.42 16.68 -6.42
CA ASN A 109 3.86 17.13 -7.70
C ASN A 109 4.82 16.84 -8.85
N LEU A 110 6.13 16.96 -8.62
CA LEU A 110 7.15 16.66 -9.64
C LEU A 110 7.06 15.19 -10.07
N LEU A 111 7.07 14.25 -9.11
CA LEU A 111 6.97 12.82 -9.42
C LEU A 111 5.66 12.49 -10.13
N ARG A 112 4.55 13.05 -9.71
CA ARG A 112 3.23 12.87 -10.34
C ARG A 112 3.24 13.29 -11.80
N GLU A 113 3.70 14.51 -12.10
CA GLU A 113 3.73 15.05 -13.47
C GLU A 113 4.75 14.30 -14.34
N ALA A 114 5.89 13.92 -13.78
CA ALA A 114 6.89 13.11 -14.48
C ALA A 114 6.33 11.74 -14.89
N ILE A 115 5.63 11.05 -13.99
CA ILE A 115 4.96 9.76 -14.28
C ILE A 115 3.85 9.95 -15.33
N THR A 116 3.02 10.98 -15.19
CA THR A 116 1.95 11.29 -16.14
C THR A 116 2.52 11.51 -17.55
N ARG A 117 3.63 12.23 -17.67
CA ARG A 117 4.31 12.42 -18.96
C ARG A 117 4.94 11.13 -19.48
N ALA A 118 5.54 10.32 -18.62
CA ALA A 118 6.15 9.05 -19.00
C ALA A 118 5.10 8.00 -19.43
N ALA A 119 3.88 8.08 -18.93
CA ALA A 119 2.77 7.21 -19.31
C ALA A 119 2.38 7.33 -20.80
N ALA A 120 2.69 8.47 -21.43
CA ALA A 120 2.44 8.68 -22.86
C ALA A 120 3.56 8.18 -23.77
N TRP A 121 4.65 7.62 -23.24
CA TRP A 121 5.74 7.13 -24.05
C TRP A 121 5.36 5.85 -24.78
N GLN A 122 5.73 5.80 -26.05
CA GLN A 122 5.56 4.63 -26.91
C GLN A 122 6.94 4.09 -27.31
N GLY A 123 7.02 2.76 -27.41
CA GLY A 123 8.25 2.08 -27.79
C GLY A 123 9.10 1.62 -26.61
N VAL A 124 10.11 0.78 -26.93
CA VAL A 124 10.99 0.13 -25.97
C VAL A 124 12.22 0.99 -25.68
N GLU A 125 12.68 1.79 -26.66
CA GLU A 125 13.84 2.65 -26.53
C GLU A 125 13.46 4.08 -26.18
N LEU A 126 14.04 4.58 -25.09
CA LEU A 126 13.88 5.96 -24.66
C LEU A 126 14.87 6.86 -25.40
N ASN A 127 14.39 7.99 -25.95
CA ASN A 127 15.24 9.04 -26.49
C ASN A 127 15.96 9.80 -25.37
N ALA A 128 16.92 10.69 -25.72
CA ALA A 128 17.73 11.41 -24.76
C ALA A 128 16.91 12.25 -23.74
N SER A 129 15.81 12.86 -24.15
CA SER A 129 14.91 13.62 -23.28
C SER A 129 14.15 12.71 -22.31
N GLN A 130 13.63 11.60 -22.81
CA GLN A 130 12.94 10.59 -22.01
C GLN A 130 13.89 9.95 -20.98
N LYS A 131 15.15 9.66 -21.35
CA LYS A 131 16.16 9.15 -20.41
C LYS A 131 16.44 10.12 -19.27
N ARG A 132 16.52 11.44 -19.54
CA ARG A 132 16.68 12.44 -18.47
C ARG A 132 15.46 12.47 -17.52
N LEU A 133 14.24 12.43 -18.07
CA LEU A 133 13.05 12.41 -17.24
C LEU A 133 12.90 11.10 -16.45
N ALA A 134 13.29 9.96 -17.03
CA ALA A 134 13.37 8.69 -16.32
C ALA A 134 14.37 8.79 -15.15
N GLY A 135 15.52 9.44 -15.33
CA GLY A 135 16.46 9.74 -14.24
C GLY A 135 15.81 10.52 -13.10
N VAL A 136 15.06 11.59 -13.41
CA VAL A 136 14.31 12.36 -12.40
C VAL A 136 13.31 11.49 -11.63
N ILE A 137 12.60 10.59 -12.31
CA ILE A 137 11.67 9.66 -11.64
C ILE A 137 12.44 8.73 -10.68
N LEU A 138 13.59 8.21 -11.08
CA LEU A 138 14.42 7.35 -10.23
C LEU A 138 14.99 8.11 -9.03
N ASP A 139 15.48 9.34 -9.22
CA ASP A 139 15.97 10.21 -8.16
C ASP A 139 14.88 10.51 -7.13
N GLU A 140 13.65 10.81 -7.58
CA GLU A 140 12.51 11.01 -6.71
C GLU A 140 12.19 9.73 -5.90
N ILE A 141 12.12 8.55 -6.54
CA ILE A 141 11.88 7.28 -5.84
C ILE A 141 12.96 7.02 -4.77
N GLY A 142 14.22 7.32 -5.09
CA GLY A 142 15.35 7.13 -4.17
C GLY A 142 15.36 8.09 -2.98
N SER A 143 15.00 9.37 -3.20
CA SER A 143 15.17 10.46 -2.24
C SER A 143 13.93 10.82 -1.42
N LEU A 144 12.72 10.43 -1.88
CA LEU A 144 11.49 10.81 -1.19
C LEU A 144 11.39 10.24 0.23
N PRO A 145 10.82 11.03 1.19
CA PRO A 145 10.61 10.57 2.55
C PRO A 145 9.71 9.32 2.58
N ARG A 146 10.16 8.30 3.29
CA ARG A 146 9.39 7.08 3.53
C ARG A 146 8.39 7.31 4.64
N VAL A 147 7.15 6.90 4.43
CA VAL A 147 6.05 7.08 5.39
C VAL A 147 5.67 5.73 5.97
N ASN A 148 5.49 5.67 7.28
CA ASN A 148 5.09 4.43 7.93
C ASN A 148 3.55 4.26 7.88
N LEU A 149 3.00 4.01 6.69
CA LEU A 149 1.59 3.66 6.48
C LEU A 149 1.36 2.14 6.37
N GLY A 150 2.42 1.35 6.52
CA GLY A 150 2.33 -0.10 6.48
C GLY A 150 1.68 -0.69 7.72
N LEU A 151 1.03 -1.83 7.52
CA LEU A 151 0.53 -2.72 8.56
C LEU A 151 1.36 -4.01 8.51
N PRO A 152 2.44 -4.13 9.30
CA PRO A 152 3.25 -5.33 9.35
C PRO A 152 2.41 -6.51 9.82
N MET A 153 2.51 -7.64 9.10
CA MET A 153 1.84 -8.88 9.45
C MET A 153 2.82 -9.77 10.22
N PRO A 154 2.40 -10.34 11.36
CA PRO A 154 3.25 -11.24 12.12
C PRO A 154 3.48 -12.56 11.35
N GLN A 155 4.61 -13.23 11.60
CA GLN A 155 4.98 -14.49 10.95
C GLN A 155 4.61 -15.74 11.77
N ASP A 156 4.57 -15.63 13.11
CA ASP A 156 4.04 -16.73 13.94
C ASP A 156 2.60 -17.04 13.52
N SER A 157 2.31 -18.28 13.18
CA SER A 157 1.03 -18.71 12.61
C SER A 157 -0.18 -18.36 13.49
N ARG A 158 -0.04 -18.36 14.80
CA ARG A 158 -1.10 -18.01 15.76
C ARG A 158 -1.35 -16.51 15.79
N LEU A 159 -0.28 -15.70 15.77
CA LEU A 159 -0.38 -14.25 15.69
C LEU A 159 -0.91 -13.83 14.33
N LEU A 160 -0.49 -14.49 13.26
CA LEU A 160 -0.98 -14.26 11.90
C LEU A 160 -2.49 -14.52 11.79
N ARG A 161 -2.98 -15.61 12.40
CA ARG A 161 -4.43 -15.87 12.47
C ARG A 161 -5.19 -14.74 13.16
N ILE A 162 -4.69 -14.19 14.28
CA ILE A 162 -5.28 -13.03 14.95
C ILE A 162 -5.29 -11.83 14.00
N ALA A 163 -4.16 -11.51 13.38
CA ALA A 163 -4.03 -10.38 12.46
C ALA A 163 -4.98 -10.50 11.25
N GLN A 164 -5.13 -11.71 10.70
CA GLN A 164 -6.07 -11.99 9.61
C GLN A 164 -7.52 -11.82 10.06
N ALA A 165 -7.90 -12.33 11.23
CA ALA A 165 -9.25 -12.19 11.77
C ALA A 165 -9.60 -10.71 12.02
N LEU A 166 -8.69 -9.93 12.61
CA LEU A 166 -8.86 -8.48 12.78
C LEU A 166 -8.85 -7.70 11.46
N SER A 167 -8.16 -8.20 10.44
CA SER A 167 -8.19 -7.59 9.10
C SER A 167 -9.54 -7.82 8.41
N ALA A 168 -10.17 -8.97 8.66
CA ALA A 168 -11.50 -9.28 8.14
C ALA A 168 -12.59 -8.51 8.92
N ASN A 169 -12.48 -8.42 10.25
CA ASN A 169 -13.44 -7.77 11.14
C ASN A 169 -12.71 -6.78 12.08
N PRO A 170 -12.40 -5.55 11.61
CA PRO A 170 -11.63 -4.58 12.41
C PRO A 170 -12.35 -4.06 13.66
N ASP A 171 -13.68 -4.16 13.69
CA ASP A 171 -14.56 -3.78 14.80
C ASP A 171 -14.65 -4.84 15.92
N ASP A 172 -14.07 -6.04 15.70
CA ASP A 172 -14.14 -7.11 16.71
C ASP A 172 -13.73 -6.61 18.10
N GLY A 173 -14.68 -6.62 19.02
CA GLY A 173 -14.57 -6.05 20.36
C GLY A 173 -13.79 -6.90 21.36
N ARG A 174 -13.34 -8.10 21.01
CA ARG A 174 -12.62 -8.98 21.92
C ARG A 174 -11.44 -8.28 22.58
N ARG A 175 -11.27 -8.53 23.90
CA ARG A 175 -10.16 -8.02 24.67
C ARG A 175 -8.88 -8.84 24.39
N LEU A 176 -7.74 -8.31 24.81
CA LEU A 176 -6.43 -8.95 24.63
C LEU A 176 -6.41 -10.39 25.18
N GLU A 177 -7.03 -10.61 26.35
CA GLU A 177 -7.09 -11.90 27.02
C GLU A 177 -7.88 -12.94 26.19
N GLU A 178 -8.99 -12.50 25.61
CA GLU A 178 -9.84 -13.34 24.76
C GLU A 178 -9.13 -13.70 23.44
N TRP A 179 -8.42 -12.76 22.84
CA TRP A 179 -7.57 -13.02 21.67
C TRP A 179 -6.42 -13.97 21.98
N ALA A 180 -5.79 -13.80 23.13
CA ALA A 180 -4.71 -14.70 23.58
C ALA A 180 -5.23 -16.13 23.80
N ALA A 181 -6.35 -16.28 24.50
CA ALA A 181 -7.01 -17.58 24.70
C ALA A 181 -7.41 -18.23 23.37
N TRP A 182 -8.02 -17.45 22.45
CA TRP A 182 -8.40 -17.94 21.11
C TRP A 182 -7.21 -18.45 20.30
N ALA A 183 -6.03 -17.84 20.48
CA ALA A 183 -4.79 -18.28 19.81
C ALA A 183 -3.99 -19.34 20.60
N GLY A 184 -4.49 -19.80 21.75
CA GLY A 184 -3.82 -20.79 22.58
C GLY A 184 -2.50 -20.27 23.19
N MET A 185 -2.49 -19.03 23.67
CA MET A 185 -1.31 -18.42 24.32
C MET A 185 -1.70 -17.52 25.48
N SER A 186 -0.74 -17.17 26.34
CA SER A 186 -0.98 -16.17 27.40
C SER A 186 -0.96 -14.75 26.83
N SER A 187 -1.69 -13.81 27.48
CA SER A 187 -1.68 -12.36 27.14
C SER A 187 -0.28 -11.76 27.15
N ARG A 188 0.58 -12.19 28.08
CA ARG A 188 1.99 -11.80 28.14
C ARG A 188 2.77 -12.25 26.90
N THR A 189 2.57 -13.47 26.46
CA THR A 189 3.21 -14.03 25.24
C THR A 189 2.73 -13.29 24.01
N LEU A 190 1.41 -13.07 23.86
CA LEU A 190 0.83 -12.34 22.76
C LEU A 190 1.44 -10.92 22.68
N THR A 191 1.39 -10.14 23.76
CA THR A 191 1.91 -8.77 23.78
C THR A 191 3.38 -8.69 23.41
N ARG A 192 4.20 -9.56 24.00
CA ARG A 192 5.66 -9.56 23.77
C ARG A 192 6.00 -9.94 22.32
N ARG A 193 5.43 -11.04 21.82
CA ARG A 193 5.73 -11.54 20.48
C ARG A 193 5.13 -10.66 19.40
N PHE A 194 3.91 -10.18 19.59
CA PHE A 194 3.26 -9.30 18.63
C PHE A 194 4.09 -8.03 18.39
N ARG A 195 4.59 -7.41 19.48
CA ARG A 195 5.47 -6.25 19.38
C ARG A 195 6.82 -6.57 18.74
N ALA A 196 7.40 -7.72 19.07
CA ALA A 196 8.69 -8.15 18.51
C ALA A 196 8.61 -8.36 16.98
N GLU A 197 7.49 -8.91 16.48
CA GLU A 197 7.33 -9.24 15.07
C GLU A 197 6.78 -8.08 14.24
N THR A 198 5.92 -7.22 14.81
CA THR A 198 5.27 -6.13 14.07
C THR A 198 5.84 -4.74 14.35
N GLY A 199 6.61 -4.59 15.42
CA GLY A 199 7.07 -3.28 15.92
C GLY A 199 6.01 -2.48 16.69
N PHE A 200 4.74 -2.93 16.71
CA PHE A 200 3.61 -2.27 17.36
C PHE A 200 3.10 -3.09 18.55
N SER A 201 2.58 -2.40 19.58
CA SER A 201 1.73 -3.07 20.54
C SER A 201 0.47 -3.60 19.84
N PHE A 202 -0.17 -4.60 20.44
CA PHE A 202 -1.41 -5.17 19.88
C PHE A 202 -2.51 -4.12 19.70
N ASN A 203 -2.66 -3.19 20.64
CA ASN A 203 -3.66 -2.12 20.55
C ASN A 203 -3.32 -1.08 19.48
N GLU A 204 -2.05 -0.67 19.35
CA GLU A 204 -1.62 0.22 18.25
C GLU A 204 -1.88 -0.41 16.89
N TRP A 205 -1.59 -1.70 16.75
CA TRP A 205 -1.84 -2.43 15.52
C TRP A 205 -3.34 -2.50 15.19
N ARG A 206 -4.20 -2.78 16.20
CA ARG A 206 -5.66 -2.74 16.05
C ARG A 206 -6.17 -1.36 15.65
N GLN A 207 -5.64 -0.31 16.23
CA GLN A 207 -6.01 1.05 15.83
C GLN A 207 -5.60 1.33 14.38
N ARG A 208 -4.42 0.88 13.96
CA ARG A 208 -3.96 1.05 12.58
C ARG A 208 -4.87 0.34 11.59
N ILE A 209 -5.22 -0.93 11.81
CA ILE A 209 -6.10 -1.65 10.87
C ILE A 209 -7.47 -0.98 10.77
N ARG A 210 -8.05 -0.49 11.87
CA ARG A 210 -9.28 0.29 11.86
C ARG A 210 -9.15 1.57 11.02
N LEU A 211 -8.07 2.31 11.18
CA LEU A 211 -7.83 3.55 10.42
C LEU A 211 -7.58 3.28 8.93
N LEU A 212 -6.89 2.19 8.57
CA LEU A 212 -6.74 1.77 7.18
C LEU A 212 -8.09 1.36 6.57
N ARG A 213 -8.91 0.63 7.32
CA ARG A 213 -10.28 0.30 6.90
C ARG A 213 -11.15 1.55 6.75
N ALA A 214 -10.94 2.59 7.58
CA ALA A 214 -11.63 3.87 7.42
C ALA A 214 -11.36 4.51 6.05
N LEU A 215 -10.13 4.43 5.53
CA LEU A 215 -9.81 4.94 4.18
C LEU A 215 -10.62 4.21 3.10
N GLU A 216 -10.76 2.89 3.22
CA GLU A 216 -11.54 2.08 2.28
C GLU A 216 -13.02 2.48 2.30
N LEU A 217 -13.59 2.70 3.49
CA LEU A 217 -14.98 3.13 3.66
C LEU A 217 -15.20 4.58 3.19
N LEU A 218 -14.22 5.46 3.39
CA LEU A 218 -14.24 6.83 2.83
C LEU A 218 -14.21 6.80 1.30
N ALA A 219 -13.37 5.95 0.70
CA ALA A 219 -13.31 5.75 -0.74
C ALA A 219 -14.64 5.25 -1.32
N ALA A 220 -15.37 4.44 -0.54
CA ALA A 220 -16.72 3.99 -0.86
C ALA A 220 -17.82 5.06 -0.62
N GLY A 221 -17.44 6.28 -0.22
CA GLY A 221 -18.37 7.39 0.01
C GLY A 221 -19.17 7.30 1.32
N LYS A 222 -18.74 6.46 2.28
CA LYS A 222 -19.49 6.28 3.54
C LYS A 222 -19.34 7.52 4.44
N PRO A 223 -20.40 7.98 5.12
CA PRO A 223 -20.33 9.12 6.04
C PRO A 223 -19.38 8.87 7.22
N VAL A 224 -18.62 9.90 7.62
CA VAL A 224 -17.60 9.81 8.69
C VAL A 224 -18.16 9.28 10.00
N THR A 225 -19.38 9.69 10.37
CA THR A 225 -20.06 9.23 11.58
C THR A 225 -20.37 7.73 11.53
N ALA A 226 -20.88 7.25 10.39
CA ALA A 226 -21.16 5.83 10.18
C ALA A 226 -19.87 5.00 10.20
N ILE A 227 -18.79 5.51 9.59
CA ILE A 227 -17.46 4.85 9.63
C ILE A 227 -16.97 4.68 11.06
N ALA A 228 -17.07 5.72 11.90
CA ALA A 228 -16.66 5.64 13.29
C ALA A 228 -17.39 4.53 14.04
N LEU A 229 -18.72 4.47 13.90
CA LEU A 229 -19.54 3.44 14.54
C LEU A 229 -19.22 2.04 14.03
N ASP A 230 -19.12 1.85 12.71
CA ASP A 230 -18.80 0.56 12.08
C ASP A 230 -17.41 0.02 12.47
N LEU A 231 -16.49 0.89 12.83
CA LEU A 231 -15.17 0.52 13.28
C LEU A 231 -15.07 0.35 14.80
N GLY A 232 -16.21 0.37 15.50
CA GLY A 232 -16.31 0.15 16.95
C GLY A 232 -15.75 1.30 17.77
N TYR A 233 -15.93 2.55 17.31
CA TYR A 233 -15.64 3.73 18.12
C TYR A 233 -16.92 4.25 18.78
N ASP A 234 -16.96 4.28 20.11
CA ASP A 234 -18.07 4.83 20.87
C ASP A 234 -18.21 6.35 20.71
N ASN A 235 -17.11 7.02 20.28
CA ASN A 235 -17.05 8.46 20.14
C ASN A 235 -16.40 8.86 18.79
N VAL A 236 -17.20 9.54 17.97
CA VAL A 236 -16.77 10.05 16.65
C VAL A 236 -15.58 11.02 16.76
N SER A 237 -15.52 11.83 17.81
CA SER A 237 -14.41 12.77 18.04
C SER A 237 -13.10 12.04 18.33
N ALA A 238 -13.15 10.93 19.06
CA ALA A 238 -11.97 10.08 19.29
C ALA A 238 -11.44 9.47 17.99
N PHE A 239 -12.34 8.99 17.13
CA PHE A 239 -11.99 8.52 15.79
C PHE A 239 -11.32 9.61 14.94
N ILE A 240 -11.93 10.81 14.86
CA ILE A 240 -11.38 11.95 14.10
C ILE A 240 -9.99 12.33 14.62
N GLY A 241 -9.79 12.36 15.94
CA GLY A 241 -8.50 12.64 16.56
C GLY A 241 -7.42 11.62 16.20
N LEU A 242 -7.76 10.33 16.21
CA LEU A 242 -6.86 9.24 15.83
C LEU A 242 -6.51 9.31 14.33
N PHE A 243 -7.52 9.51 13.49
CA PHE A 243 -7.35 9.65 12.04
C PHE A 243 -6.43 10.83 11.72
N ARG A 244 -6.65 12.00 12.34
CA ARG A 244 -5.81 13.19 12.14
C ARG A 244 -4.36 12.96 12.58
N ARG A 245 -4.13 12.24 13.68
CA ARG A 245 -2.77 11.90 14.13
C ARG A 245 -2.04 11.01 13.13
N MET A 246 -2.74 10.06 12.51
CA MET A 246 -2.14 9.13 11.56
C MET A 246 -1.94 9.72 10.16
N PHE A 247 -2.90 10.51 9.67
CA PHE A 247 -2.94 10.98 8.28
C PHE A 247 -2.75 12.49 8.12
N GLY A 248 -2.50 13.23 9.21
CA GLY A 248 -2.24 14.67 9.21
C GLY A 248 -3.47 15.56 8.99
N THR A 249 -4.62 15.00 8.61
CA THR A 249 -5.88 15.74 8.35
C THR A 249 -7.09 14.97 8.85
N THR A 250 -8.25 15.63 8.89
CA THR A 250 -9.51 14.97 9.32
C THR A 250 -10.10 14.11 8.21
N PRO A 251 -10.91 13.06 8.54
CA PRO A 251 -11.52 12.20 7.52
C PRO A 251 -12.33 12.95 6.47
N GLY A 252 -13.09 13.98 6.87
CA GLY A 252 -13.93 14.77 5.95
C GLY A 252 -13.13 15.69 5.00
N ARG A 253 -11.83 15.92 5.27
CA ARG A 253 -10.92 16.70 4.41
C ARG A 253 -9.92 15.81 3.68
N TYR A 254 -9.92 14.53 3.96
CA TYR A 254 -8.99 13.59 3.34
C TYR A 254 -9.40 13.36 1.88
N LYS A 255 -8.50 13.66 0.95
CA LYS A 255 -8.73 13.44 -0.50
C LYS A 255 -8.33 12.00 -0.86
N ILE A 256 -9.28 11.25 -1.37
CA ILE A 256 -9.12 9.86 -1.86
C ILE A 256 -9.23 9.86 -3.38
#